data_7277f3f09c305d602139a97b377da15c
#
_entry.id   7277f3f09c305d602139a97b377da15c
#
_cell.length_a   1.000
_cell.length_b   1.000
_cell.length_c   1.000
_cell.angle_alpha   90.00
_cell.angle_beta   90.00
_cell.angle_gamma   90.00
#
_symmetry.space_group_name_H-M   'P 1'
#
loop_
_entity.id
_entity.type
_entity.pdbx_description
1 polymer ?
#
loop_
_entity_poly.entity_id
_entity_poly.type
_entity_poly.pdbx_seq_one_letter_code
_entity_poly.pdbx_strand_id
1 'polypeptide(L)'
;MRLAIIGATGMVGNVIREILLERMFPVTDLVLVASSKSQGNKINWNHKDYELVSIEKALNKKPDLAIFSAGSEISKNFAQKFADQGCFVIDNSSFWRMNANIPLIVPEINSDELTEKKLIIANPNCSTIQLVMALKPLHELHPVSRVIVSTYQSVTGSGKIALDQLNRERIGDVEGSTAYPYQIDKNCIPHCDIFLENDYTKEEMKLTEETKKIMNDNDILVSATAVRVPVEGGHSESVNIEFR
;
A
#
# COMPACT_ATOMS: atom_id res chain seq x y z
N MET A 1 -5.82 19.17 -13.18
CA MET A 1 -6.79 18.11 -12.88
C MET A 1 -7.20 18.16 -11.43
N ARG A 2 -8.41 17.75 -11.10
CA ARG A 2 -8.89 17.62 -9.71
C ARG A 2 -8.47 16.28 -9.14
N LEU A 3 -7.73 16.31 -8.03
CA LEU A 3 -7.24 15.12 -7.34
C LEU A 3 -7.92 14.96 -5.98
N ALA A 4 -8.40 13.76 -5.65
CA ALA A 4 -8.85 13.40 -4.31
C ALA A 4 -7.84 12.47 -3.64
N ILE A 5 -7.52 12.71 -2.35
CA ILE A 5 -6.71 11.80 -1.54
C ILE A 5 -7.60 11.30 -0.39
N ILE A 6 -7.95 10.03 -0.44
CA ILE A 6 -8.77 9.35 0.56
C ILE A 6 -7.85 8.75 1.62
N GLY A 7 -7.96 9.23 2.87
CA GLY A 7 -7.00 8.94 3.94
C GLY A 7 -5.86 9.95 4.03
N ALA A 8 -6.14 11.21 3.69
CA ALA A 8 -5.15 12.28 3.58
C ALA A 8 -4.38 12.58 4.88
N THR A 9 -4.91 12.24 6.06
CA THR A 9 -4.27 12.46 7.37
C THR A 9 -3.42 11.28 7.84
N GLY A 10 -3.47 10.15 7.12
CA GLY A 10 -2.65 8.98 7.42
C GLY A 10 -1.18 9.19 7.05
N MET A 11 -0.30 8.30 7.53
CA MET A 11 1.15 8.36 7.24
C MET A 11 1.41 8.35 5.73
N VAL A 12 0.80 7.41 5.02
CA VAL A 12 0.91 7.31 3.54
C VAL A 12 0.29 8.53 2.85
N GLY A 13 -0.87 9.02 3.33
CA GLY A 13 -1.50 10.22 2.78
C GLY A 13 -0.63 11.48 2.91
N ASN A 14 0.16 11.58 3.98
CA ASN A 14 1.14 12.65 4.16
C ASN A 14 2.25 12.55 3.10
N VAL A 15 2.85 11.37 2.96
CA VAL A 15 3.92 11.13 1.97
C VAL A 15 3.42 11.36 0.55
N ILE A 16 2.21 10.93 0.21
CA ILE A 16 1.60 11.22 -1.11
C ILE A 16 1.56 12.72 -1.37
N ARG A 17 1.11 13.53 -0.40
CA ARG A 17 1.04 14.99 -0.56
C ARG A 17 2.42 15.64 -0.75
N GLU A 18 3.43 15.15 -0.02
CA GLU A 18 4.82 15.61 -0.15
C GLU A 18 5.39 15.28 -1.53
N ILE A 19 5.23 14.03 -2.00
CA ILE A 19 5.71 13.59 -3.31
C ILE A 19 5.02 14.33 -4.46
N LEU A 20 3.72 14.62 -4.35
CA LEU A 20 3.01 15.40 -5.36
C LEU A 20 3.57 16.82 -5.50
N LEU A 21 4.00 17.43 -4.40
CA LEU A 21 4.68 18.73 -4.41
C LEU A 21 6.10 18.62 -5.00
N GLU A 22 6.89 17.69 -4.51
CA GLU A 22 8.27 17.45 -4.97
C GLU A 22 8.32 17.22 -6.48
N ARG A 23 7.38 16.42 -7.00
CA ARG A 23 7.29 16.09 -8.42
C ARG A 23 6.54 17.11 -9.25
N MET A 24 6.12 18.23 -8.66
CA MET A 24 5.33 19.25 -9.33
C MET A 24 4.13 18.67 -10.11
N PHE A 25 3.45 17.69 -9.51
CA PHE A 25 2.35 17.00 -10.16
C PHE A 25 1.21 18.00 -10.46
N PRO A 26 0.60 18.02 -11.67
CA PRO A 26 -0.27 19.09 -12.14
C PRO A 26 -1.67 19.06 -11.51
N VAL A 27 -1.74 19.26 -10.19
CA VAL A 27 -2.99 19.36 -9.43
C VAL A 27 -3.51 20.80 -9.51
N THR A 28 -4.71 20.99 -10.08
CA THR A 28 -5.39 22.30 -10.12
C THR A 28 -6.36 22.48 -8.96
N ASP A 29 -6.96 21.39 -8.46
CA ASP A 29 -7.85 21.37 -7.31
C ASP A 29 -7.60 20.10 -6.48
N LEU A 30 -7.38 20.25 -5.18
CA LEU A 30 -7.09 19.15 -4.27
C LEU A 30 -8.26 18.95 -3.30
N VAL A 31 -8.70 17.69 -3.17
CA VAL A 31 -9.77 17.28 -2.25
C VAL A 31 -9.18 16.31 -1.23
N LEU A 32 -9.08 16.74 0.01
CA LEU A 32 -8.51 15.94 1.09
C LEU A 32 -9.62 15.28 1.92
N VAL A 33 -9.62 13.95 1.96
CA VAL A 33 -10.64 13.16 2.66
C VAL A 33 -10.05 12.54 3.91
N ALA A 34 -10.77 12.68 5.02
CA ALA A 34 -10.42 12.10 6.30
C ALA A 34 -11.64 11.53 7.03
N SER A 35 -11.39 10.76 8.10
CA SER A 35 -12.44 10.26 8.98
C SER A 35 -13.21 11.40 9.67
N SER A 36 -14.40 11.10 10.18
CA SER A 36 -15.26 12.08 10.87
C SER A 36 -14.55 12.83 12.00
N LYS A 37 -13.55 12.20 12.66
CA LYS A 37 -12.76 12.81 13.74
C LYS A 37 -11.91 14.00 13.28
N SER A 38 -11.55 14.05 12.00
CA SER A 38 -10.65 15.06 11.45
C SER A 38 -11.33 16.01 10.47
N GLN A 39 -12.60 15.75 10.09
CA GLN A 39 -13.34 16.61 9.18
C GLN A 39 -13.48 18.02 9.73
N GLY A 40 -13.45 19.02 8.83
CA GLY A 40 -13.46 20.44 9.19
C GLY A 40 -12.08 21.02 9.54
N ASN A 41 -11.10 20.21 9.91
CA ASN A 41 -9.72 20.67 10.08
C ASN A 41 -9.13 21.04 8.71
N LYS A 42 -8.08 21.88 8.72
CA LYS A 42 -7.38 22.30 7.51
C LYS A 42 -5.99 21.73 7.45
N ILE A 43 -5.54 21.43 6.25
CA ILE A 43 -4.15 21.08 5.94
C ILE A 43 -3.61 22.12 4.96
N ASN A 44 -2.46 22.70 5.28
CA ASN A 44 -1.72 23.52 4.33
C ASN A 44 -0.99 22.63 3.34
N TRP A 45 -1.20 22.87 2.04
CA TRP A 45 -0.51 22.21 0.96
C TRP A 45 -0.27 23.21 -0.18
N ASN A 46 0.96 23.35 -0.62
CA ASN A 46 1.38 24.31 -1.63
C ASN A 46 0.87 25.75 -1.34
N HIS A 47 1.13 26.23 -0.11
CA HIS A 47 0.74 27.57 0.38
C HIS A 47 -0.76 27.88 0.39
N LYS A 48 -1.60 26.86 0.27
CA LYS A 48 -3.07 26.96 0.32
C LYS A 48 -3.64 26.02 1.37
N ASP A 49 -4.65 26.51 2.10
CA ASP A 49 -5.37 25.72 3.08
C ASP A 49 -6.50 24.92 2.43
N TYR A 50 -6.52 23.62 2.68
CA TYR A 50 -7.55 22.68 2.24
C TYR A 50 -8.30 22.11 3.42
N GLU A 51 -9.61 22.25 3.44
CA GLU A 51 -10.48 21.65 4.45
C GLU A 51 -10.61 20.15 4.22
N LEU A 52 -10.50 19.38 5.31
CA LEU A 52 -10.74 17.94 5.30
C LEU A 52 -12.24 17.66 5.21
N VAL A 53 -12.64 16.90 4.21
CA VAL A 53 -14.04 16.60 3.92
C VAL A 53 -14.36 15.11 4.09
N SER A 54 -15.66 14.78 4.09
CA SER A 54 -16.10 13.38 4.02
C SER A 54 -15.91 12.82 2.61
N ILE A 55 -15.91 11.48 2.49
CA ILE A 55 -15.74 10.81 1.21
C ILE A 55 -16.95 11.07 0.27
N GLU A 56 -18.14 11.24 0.81
CA GLU A 56 -19.33 11.57 0.05
C GLU A 56 -19.23 13.00 -0.55
N LYS A 57 -18.72 13.95 0.23
CA LYS A 57 -18.45 15.31 -0.29
C LYS A 57 -17.39 15.27 -1.39
N ALA A 58 -16.37 14.44 -1.25
CA ALA A 58 -15.34 14.28 -2.28
C ALA A 58 -15.92 13.65 -3.57
N LEU A 59 -16.75 12.60 -3.44
CA LEU A 59 -17.45 11.99 -4.57
C LEU A 59 -18.30 12.99 -5.33
N ASN A 60 -19.04 13.86 -4.63
CA ASN A 60 -19.86 14.91 -5.23
C ASN A 60 -19.04 15.99 -5.96
N LYS A 61 -17.76 16.14 -5.65
CA LYS A 61 -16.85 17.05 -6.35
C LYS A 61 -16.36 16.49 -7.69
N LYS A 62 -16.65 15.23 -8.00
CA LYS A 62 -16.28 14.54 -9.24
C LYS A 62 -14.81 14.75 -9.58
N PRO A 63 -13.87 14.19 -8.80
CA PRO A 63 -12.45 14.28 -9.11
C PRO A 63 -12.10 13.50 -10.38
N ASP A 64 -11.07 13.95 -11.08
CA ASP A 64 -10.52 13.25 -12.25
C ASP A 64 -9.72 12.03 -11.83
N LEU A 65 -9.03 12.13 -10.68
CA LEU A 65 -8.20 11.08 -10.09
C LEU A 65 -8.45 11.01 -8.58
N ALA A 66 -8.54 9.80 -8.04
CA ALA A 66 -8.64 9.54 -6.61
C ALA A 66 -7.59 8.52 -6.16
N ILE A 67 -6.81 8.86 -5.14
CA ILE A 67 -5.84 7.95 -4.51
C ILE A 67 -6.42 7.47 -3.19
N PHE A 68 -6.64 6.16 -3.08
CA PHE A 68 -7.22 5.52 -1.90
C PHE A 68 -6.12 4.97 -0.99
N SER A 69 -6.05 5.49 0.23
CA SER A 69 -5.13 5.06 1.29
C SER A 69 -5.82 5.06 2.66
N ALA A 70 -7.06 4.57 2.73
CA ALA A 70 -7.89 4.55 3.93
C ALA A 70 -8.36 3.13 4.34
N GLY A 71 -7.68 2.11 3.83
CA GLY A 71 -7.97 0.70 4.11
C GLY A 71 -9.00 0.05 3.17
N SER A 72 -9.03 -1.28 3.25
CA SER A 72 -9.78 -2.13 2.31
C SER A 72 -11.29 -1.92 2.36
N GLU A 73 -11.86 -1.64 3.52
CA GLU A 73 -13.30 -1.46 3.65
C GLU A 73 -13.78 -0.17 2.96
N ILE A 74 -13.03 0.92 3.11
CA ILE A 74 -13.33 2.18 2.42
C ILE A 74 -13.22 2.00 0.92
N SER A 75 -12.18 1.33 0.46
CA SER A 75 -11.98 1.04 -0.95
C SER A 75 -13.12 0.17 -1.51
N LYS A 76 -13.50 -0.92 -0.82
CA LYS A 76 -14.63 -1.77 -1.16
C LYS A 76 -15.93 -1.00 -1.37
N ASN A 77 -16.21 -0.05 -0.47
CA ASN A 77 -17.49 0.65 -0.43
C ASN A 77 -17.57 1.84 -1.41
N PHE A 78 -16.42 2.42 -1.78
CA PHE A 78 -16.40 3.69 -2.50
C PHE A 78 -15.61 3.69 -3.81
N ALA A 79 -14.56 2.88 -4.00
CA ALA A 79 -13.73 2.96 -5.19
C ALA A 79 -14.55 2.82 -6.49
N GLN A 80 -15.47 1.87 -6.54
CA GLN A 80 -16.34 1.68 -7.69
C GLN A 80 -17.24 2.90 -7.94
N LYS A 81 -17.75 3.55 -6.89
CA LYS A 81 -18.60 4.75 -7.03
C LYS A 81 -17.85 5.94 -7.65
N PHE A 82 -16.55 6.07 -7.38
CA PHE A 82 -15.69 7.06 -8.06
C PHE A 82 -15.48 6.67 -9.52
N ALA A 83 -15.17 5.41 -9.79
CA ALA A 83 -14.98 4.90 -11.14
C ALA A 83 -16.26 5.04 -12.00
N ASP A 84 -17.44 4.78 -11.45
CA ASP A 84 -18.73 4.93 -12.13
C ASP A 84 -19.03 6.39 -12.57
N GLN A 85 -18.32 7.36 -11.98
CA GLN A 85 -18.39 8.78 -12.39
C GLN A 85 -17.28 9.17 -13.36
N GLY A 86 -16.48 8.21 -13.86
CA GLY A 86 -15.38 8.46 -14.78
C GLY A 86 -14.07 8.87 -14.10
N CYS A 87 -13.98 8.76 -12.76
CA CYS A 87 -12.77 9.05 -12.01
C CYS A 87 -11.79 7.87 -12.09
N PHE A 88 -10.53 8.13 -12.42
CA PHE A 88 -9.48 7.13 -12.22
C PHE A 88 -9.23 6.92 -10.73
N VAL A 89 -9.13 5.68 -10.31
CA VAL A 89 -8.88 5.32 -8.91
C VAL A 89 -7.58 4.54 -8.81
N ILE A 90 -6.63 5.04 -8.04
CA ILE A 90 -5.45 4.29 -7.63
C ILE A 90 -5.70 3.81 -6.21
N ASP A 91 -5.84 2.50 -6.02
CA ASP A 91 -6.14 1.90 -4.73
C ASP A 91 -4.90 1.27 -4.09
N ASN A 92 -4.48 1.84 -2.98
CA ASN A 92 -3.35 1.33 -2.19
C ASN A 92 -3.77 0.25 -1.16
N SER A 93 -5.07 -0.06 -1.06
CA SER A 93 -5.55 -1.14 -0.19
C SER A 93 -5.36 -2.52 -0.83
N SER A 94 -5.57 -3.58 -0.04
CA SER A 94 -5.49 -4.94 -0.57
C SER A 94 -6.78 -5.43 -1.24
N PHE A 95 -7.87 -4.63 -1.22
CA PHE A 95 -9.19 -5.14 -1.60
C PHE A 95 -9.28 -5.58 -3.08
N TRP A 96 -8.73 -4.78 -3.99
CA TRP A 96 -8.85 -5.01 -5.43
C TRP A 96 -7.72 -5.84 -6.03
N ARG A 97 -6.62 -6.04 -5.31
CA ARG A 97 -5.37 -6.60 -5.86
C ARG A 97 -5.55 -7.93 -6.57
N MET A 98 -6.30 -8.86 -5.98
CA MET A 98 -6.52 -10.20 -6.54
C MET A 98 -7.81 -10.32 -7.37
N ASN A 99 -8.51 -9.22 -7.64
CA ASN A 99 -9.63 -9.22 -8.57
C ASN A 99 -9.14 -9.40 -10.01
N ALA A 100 -9.66 -10.39 -10.73
CA ALA A 100 -9.19 -10.72 -12.08
C ALA A 100 -9.42 -9.59 -13.11
N ASN A 101 -10.42 -8.73 -12.90
CA ASN A 101 -10.76 -7.63 -13.80
C ASN A 101 -10.02 -6.33 -13.49
N ILE A 102 -9.35 -6.24 -12.35
CA ILE A 102 -8.63 -5.05 -11.89
C ILE A 102 -7.12 -5.27 -12.09
N PRO A 103 -6.43 -4.39 -12.81
CA PRO A 103 -5.00 -4.50 -13.01
C PRO A 103 -4.27 -4.21 -11.69
N LEU A 104 -3.25 -5.01 -11.41
CA LEU A 104 -2.33 -4.86 -10.29
C LEU A 104 -1.01 -4.35 -10.85
N ILE A 105 -0.72 -3.06 -10.69
CA ILE A 105 0.27 -2.37 -11.50
C ILE A 105 1.52 -1.99 -10.71
N VAL A 106 2.67 -2.37 -11.27
CA VAL A 106 3.98 -1.76 -11.03
C VAL A 106 4.39 -1.12 -12.35
N PRO A 107 4.41 0.20 -12.49
CA PRO A 107 4.52 0.88 -13.79
C PRO A 107 5.73 0.44 -14.62
N GLU A 108 6.84 0.15 -13.98
CA GLU A 108 8.09 -0.29 -14.61
C GLU A 108 8.02 -1.73 -15.16
N ILE A 109 6.99 -2.49 -14.79
CA ILE A 109 6.90 -3.93 -15.09
C ILE A 109 5.77 -4.24 -16.06
N ASN A 110 4.57 -3.73 -15.78
CA ASN A 110 3.35 -4.14 -16.49
C ASN A 110 2.39 -2.95 -16.76
N SER A 111 2.94 -1.77 -17.05
CA SER A 111 2.12 -0.59 -17.41
C SER A 111 1.30 -0.78 -18.68
N ASP A 112 1.65 -1.72 -19.53
CA ASP A 112 0.91 -2.11 -20.75
C ASP A 112 -0.46 -2.73 -20.45
N GLU A 113 -0.69 -3.23 -19.24
CA GLU A 113 -2.01 -3.67 -18.79
C GLU A 113 -3.00 -2.52 -18.53
N LEU A 114 -2.52 -1.28 -18.48
CA LEU A 114 -3.36 -0.10 -18.29
C LEU A 114 -4.13 0.21 -19.57
N THR A 115 -5.43 0.39 -19.42
CA THR A 115 -6.32 0.81 -20.51
C THR A 115 -7.27 1.88 -20.01
N GLU A 116 -7.73 2.75 -20.90
CA GLU A 116 -8.70 3.80 -20.57
C GLU A 116 -10.04 3.26 -20.02
N LYS A 117 -10.31 1.98 -20.22
CA LYS A 117 -11.54 1.32 -19.75
C LYS A 117 -11.41 0.81 -18.30
N LYS A 118 -10.20 0.64 -17.80
CA LYS A 118 -9.92 0.13 -16.45
C LYS A 118 -9.69 1.31 -15.51
N LEU A 119 -10.77 1.85 -14.96
CA LEU A 119 -10.73 3.04 -14.11
C LEU A 119 -10.22 2.77 -12.69
N ILE A 120 -10.27 1.53 -12.20
CA ILE A 120 -9.67 1.15 -10.92
C ILE A 120 -8.35 0.45 -11.20
N ILE A 121 -7.30 0.91 -10.54
CA ILE A 121 -5.93 0.40 -10.63
C ILE A 121 -5.50 0.04 -9.20
N ALA A 122 -5.17 -1.22 -8.99
CA ALA A 122 -4.65 -1.65 -7.68
C ALA A 122 -3.13 -1.44 -7.61
N ASN A 123 -2.69 -0.84 -6.50
CA ASN A 123 -1.27 -0.73 -6.15
C ASN A 123 -0.88 -1.92 -5.27
N PRO A 124 0.22 -2.65 -5.59
CA PRO A 124 0.59 -3.86 -4.87
C PRO A 124 1.01 -3.63 -3.40
N ASN A 125 1.26 -4.74 -2.71
CA ASN A 125 1.88 -4.74 -1.41
C ASN A 125 3.29 -4.15 -1.47
N CYS A 126 3.70 -3.44 -0.42
CA CYS A 126 5.00 -2.74 -0.37
C CYS A 126 6.21 -3.66 -0.55
N SER A 127 6.17 -4.85 0.05
CA SER A 127 7.24 -5.85 -0.13
C SER A 127 7.17 -6.47 -1.53
N THR A 128 5.97 -6.76 -2.04
CA THR A 128 5.83 -7.30 -3.40
C THR A 128 6.41 -6.36 -4.46
N ILE A 129 6.17 -5.03 -4.35
CA ILE A 129 6.66 -4.07 -5.35
C ILE A 129 8.19 -4.15 -5.46
N GLN A 130 8.92 -4.09 -4.35
CA GLN A 130 10.38 -4.13 -4.39
C GLN A 130 10.91 -5.51 -4.85
N LEU A 131 10.25 -6.61 -4.48
CA LEU A 131 10.59 -7.96 -4.93
C LEU A 131 10.50 -8.08 -6.46
N VAL A 132 9.35 -7.72 -7.03
CA VAL A 132 9.13 -7.88 -8.48
C VAL A 132 9.99 -6.93 -9.33
N MET A 133 10.35 -5.76 -8.79
CA MET A 133 11.30 -4.86 -9.45
C MET A 133 12.69 -5.51 -9.63
N ALA A 134 13.12 -6.34 -8.68
CA ALA A 134 14.36 -7.10 -8.80
C ALA A 134 14.18 -8.37 -9.65
N LEU A 135 13.03 -9.05 -9.54
CA LEU A 135 12.78 -10.31 -10.24
C LEU A 135 12.58 -10.11 -11.75
N LYS A 136 11.87 -9.06 -12.17
CA LYS A 136 11.45 -8.90 -13.57
C LYS A 136 12.61 -8.93 -14.56
N PRO A 137 13.68 -8.12 -14.42
CA PRO A 137 14.79 -8.15 -15.35
C PRO A 137 15.55 -9.49 -15.35
N LEU A 138 15.59 -10.18 -14.22
CA LEU A 138 16.21 -11.50 -14.14
C LEU A 138 15.36 -12.55 -14.83
N HIS A 139 14.04 -12.51 -14.62
CA HIS A 139 13.08 -13.43 -15.23
C HIS A 139 13.04 -13.34 -16.76
N GLU A 140 13.24 -12.14 -17.31
CA GLU A 140 13.31 -11.92 -18.77
C GLU A 140 14.55 -12.55 -19.41
N LEU A 141 15.66 -12.59 -18.68
CA LEU A 141 16.89 -13.22 -19.14
C LEU A 141 16.92 -14.72 -18.86
N HIS A 142 16.48 -15.11 -17.68
CA HIS A 142 16.48 -16.49 -17.19
C HIS A 142 15.15 -16.71 -16.44
N PRO A 143 14.22 -17.48 -17.01
CA PRO A 143 12.93 -17.70 -16.37
C PRO A 143 13.08 -18.22 -14.94
N VAL A 144 12.48 -17.51 -14.01
CA VAL A 144 12.48 -17.88 -12.58
C VAL A 144 11.56 -19.07 -12.36
N SER A 145 12.02 -20.09 -11.67
CA SER A 145 11.21 -21.24 -11.25
C SER A 145 10.74 -21.13 -9.82
N ARG A 146 11.62 -20.64 -8.91
CA ARG A 146 11.32 -20.58 -7.48
C ARG A 146 11.97 -19.37 -6.82
N VAL A 147 11.25 -18.79 -5.87
CA VAL A 147 11.72 -17.70 -5.02
C VAL A 147 11.51 -18.05 -3.56
N ILE A 148 12.55 -17.95 -2.75
CA ILE A 148 12.46 -17.96 -1.28
C ILE A 148 12.79 -16.54 -0.82
N VAL A 149 11.87 -15.89 -0.12
CA VAL A 149 12.04 -14.51 0.35
C VAL A 149 11.80 -14.40 1.84
N SER A 150 12.73 -13.76 2.56
CA SER A 150 12.55 -13.32 3.93
C SER A 150 12.54 -11.81 3.97
N THR A 151 11.48 -11.20 4.50
CA THR A 151 11.36 -9.74 4.59
C THR A 151 11.72 -9.26 5.99
N TYR A 152 12.34 -8.08 6.06
CA TYR A 152 12.61 -7.34 7.29
C TYR A 152 11.82 -6.03 7.21
N GLN A 153 10.61 -6.06 7.76
CA GLN A 153 9.63 -4.99 7.57
C GLN A 153 9.63 -4.00 8.73
N SER A 154 9.71 -2.70 8.40
CA SER A 154 9.59 -1.63 9.39
C SER A 154 8.21 -1.61 10.05
N VAL A 155 8.14 -1.04 11.26
CA VAL A 155 6.90 -0.89 12.01
C VAL A 155 5.91 0.07 11.32
N THR A 156 6.40 0.99 10.49
CA THR A 156 5.56 1.97 9.79
C THR A 156 4.55 1.34 8.84
N GLY A 157 4.84 0.13 8.32
CA GLY A 157 3.90 -0.65 7.52
C GLY A 157 2.62 -1.06 8.28
N SER A 158 2.68 -1.10 9.63
CA SER A 158 1.51 -1.34 10.50
C SER A 158 0.86 -0.03 10.98
N GLY A 159 1.31 1.13 10.49
CA GLY A 159 0.74 2.43 10.76
C GLY A 159 1.24 3.10 12.04
N LYS A 160 0.60 4.23 12.38
CA LYS A 160 1.05 5.10 13.48
C LYS A 160 1.10 4.40 14.83
N ILE A 161 0.14 3.54 15.14
CA ILE A 161 0.09 2.82 16.44
C ILE A 161 1.36 1.99 16.65
N ALA A 162 1.85 1.34 15.59
CA ALA A 162 3.07 0.53 15.66
C ALA A 162 4.33 1.38 15.85
N LEU A 163 4.39 2.53 15.19
CA LEU A 163 5.48 3.49 15.38
C LEU A 163 5.46 4.07 16.80
N ASP A 164 4.29 4.46 17.30
CA ASP A 164 4.12 4.98 18.64
C ASP A 164 4.46 3.90 19.69
N GLN A 165 4.12 2.63 19.46
CA GLN A 165 4.53 1.50 20.30
C GLN A 165 6.06 1.37 20.36
N LEU A 166 6.73 1.31 19.20
CA LEU A 166 8.20 1.21 19.16
C LEU A 166 8.88 2.36 19.91
N ASN A 167 8.40 3.60 19.72
CA ASN A 167 8.99 4.78 20.36
C ASN A 167 8.81 4.78 21.88
N ARG A 168 7.66 4.33 22.38
CA ARG A 168 7.41 4.15 23.82
C ARG A 168 8.29 3.06 24.42
N GLU A 169 8.36 1.89 23.79
CA GLU A 169 9.18 0.78 24.24
C GLU A 169 10.67 1.14 24.32
N ARG A 170 11.19 1.95 23.37
CA ARG A 170 12.57 2.45 23.38
C ARG A 170 12.94 3.28 24.61
N ILE A 171 11.97 3.99 25.18
CA ILE A 171 12.17 4.79 26.41
C ILE A 171 11.73 4.04 27.67
N GLY A 172 11.40 2.75 27.57
CA GLY A 172 10.99 1.88 28.67
C GLY A 172 9.52 2.05 29.09
N ASP A 173 8.71 2.78 28.33
CA ASP A 173 7.27 2.89 28.54
C ASP A 173 6.55 1.76 27.81
N VAL A 174 6.03 0.81 28.56
CA VAL A 174 5.31 -0.37 28.03
C VAL A 174 3.79 -0.21 28.11
N GLU A 175 3.29 0.91 28.63
CA GLU A 175 1.85 1.18 28.74
C GLU A 175 1.30 1.78 27.44
N GLY A 176 0.02 1.57 27.16
CA GLY A 176 -0.72 2.16 26.04
C GLY A 176 -1.06 1.18 24.92
N SER A 177 -1.59 1.73 23.83
CA SER A 177 -2.07 0.93 22.68
C SER A 177 -0.92 0.22 21.98
N THR A 178 -1.10 -1.07 21.65
CA THR A 178 -0.13 -1.89 20.94
C THR A 178 -0.67 -2.29 19.56
N ALA A 179 0.20 -2.32 18.58
CA ALA A 179 -0.08 -2.89 17.25
C ALA A 179 0.33 -4.37 17.17
N TYR A 180 1.25 -4.78 18.02
CA TYR A 180 1.78 -6.12 18.08
C TYR A 180 1.45 -6.80 19.41
N PRO A 181 1.28 -8.14 19.42
CA PRO A 181 1.02 -8.89 20.64
C PRO A 181 2.26 -9.02 21.56
N TYR A 182 3.44 -8.67 21.03
CA TYR A 182 4.72 -8.74 21.75
C TYR A 182 5.47 -7.41 21.63
N GLN A 183 6.39 -7.20 22.55
CA GLN A 183 7.34 -6.09 22.46
C GLN A 183 8.10 -6.17 21.14
N ILE A 184 8.18 -5.04 20.43
CA ILE A 184 8.90 -4.94 19.16
C ILE A 184 10.32 -4.39 19.35
N ASP A 185 10.56 -3.52 20.32
CA ASP A 185 11.93 -3.03 20.56
C ASP A 185 12.87 -4.19 20.91
N LYS A 186 14.02 -4.25 20.23
CA LYS A 186 15.01 -5.33 20.36
C LYS A 186 14.48 -6.72 20.03
N ASN A 187 13.47 -6.84 19.20
CA ASN A 187 12.83 -8.11 18.84
C ASN A 187 12.59 -8.21 17.32
N CYS A 188 12.38 -9.45 16.86
CA CYS A 188 11.94 -9.79 15.51
C CYS A 188 10.64 -10.58 15.62
N ILE A 189 9.56 -10.10 15.01
CA ILE A 189 8.24 -10.72 15.13
C ILE A 189 7.84 -11.31 13.76
N PRO A 190 7.94 -12.64 13.56
CA PRO A 190 7.53 -13.32 12.32
C PRO A 190 6.00 -13.51 12.29
N HIS A 191 5.26 -12.45 12.50
CA HIS A 191 3.80 -12.42 12.52
C HIS A 191 3.33 -11.08 11.93
N CYS A 192 3.27 -11.04 10.61
CA CYS A 192 2.78 -9.90 9.86
C CYS A 192 1.37 -10.19 9.33
N ASP A 193 0.35 -9.46 9.80
CA ASP A 193 -1.07 -9.71 9.51
C ASP A 193 -1.57 -11.02 10.22
N ILE A 194 -2.75 -11.51 9.89
CA ILE A 194 -3.38 -12.69 10.50
C ILE A 194 -2.84 -13.99 9.87
N PHE A 195 -2.79 -15.07 10.65
CA PHE A 195 -2.54 -16.42 10.13
C PHE A 195 -3.77 -16.94 9.38
N LEU A 196 -3.52 -17.65 8.30
CA LEU A 196 -4.51 -18.33 7.48
C LEU A 196 -4.52 -19.84 7.81
N GLU A 197 -5.49 -20.57 7.25
CA GLU A 197 -5.65 -22.03 7.46
C GLU A 197 -4.44 -22.86 6.98
N ASN A 198 -3.61 -22.30 6.10
CA ASN A 198 -2.40 -22.94 5.58
C ASN A 198 -1.13 -22.60 6.38
N ASP A 199 -1.28 -22.07 7.58
CA ASP A 199 -0.20 -21.66 8.51
C ASP A 199 0.68 -20.49 8.00
N TYR A 200 0.43 -19.94 6.82
CA TYR A 200 1.03 -18.69 6.37
C TYR A 200 0.26 -17.50 6.91
N THR A 201 0.95 -16.37 7.08
CA THR A 201 0.28 -15.10 7.31
C THR A 201 -0.32 -14.54 6.02
N LYS A 202 -1.34 -13.72 6.14
CA LYS A 202 -1.91 -13.02 4.98
C LYS A 202 -0.89 -12.14 4.26
N GLU A 203 0.09 -11.60 4.97
CA GLU A 203 1.19 -10.82 4.37
C GLU A 203 2.07 -11.68 3.47
N GLU A 204 2.41 -12.90 3.90
CA GLU A 204 3.20 -13.85 3.12
C GLU A 204 2.45 -14.32 1.86
N MET A 205 1.14 -14.54 1.98
CA MET A 205 0.33 -14.89 0.81
C MET A 205 0.20 -13.76 -0.20
N LYS A 206 0.23 -12.48 0.23
CA LYS A 206 0.30 -11.34 -0.72
C LYS A 206 1.56 -11.43 -1.56
N LEU A 207 2.73 -11.69 -0.96
CA LEU A 207 3.97 -11.88 -1.71
C LEU A 207 3.86 -12.98 -2.75
N THR A 208 3.23 -14.09 -2.39
CA THR A 208 3.04 -15.24 -3.30
C THR A 208 2.11 -14.91 -4.46
N GLU A 209 0.91 -14.44 -4.15
CA GLU A 209 -0.16 -14.29 -5.15
C GLU A 209 0.04 -13.04 -6.03
N GLU A 210 0.45 -11.92 -5.42
CA GLU A 210 0.66 -10.68 -6.15
C GLU A 210 1.87 -10.79 -7.09
N THR A 211 2.95 -11.49 -6.69
CA THR A 211 4.12 -11.74 -7.56
C THR A 211 3.70 -12.46 -8.83
N LYS A 212 2.94 -13.55 -8.72
CA LYS A 212 2.44 -14.30 -9.89
C LYS A 212 1.61 -13.43 -10.81
N LYS A 213 0.70 -12.64 -10.24
CA LYS A 213 -0.18 -11.76 -11.01
C LYS A 213 0.59 -10.67 -11.75
N ILE A 214 1.52 -9.98 -11.09
CA ILE A 214 2.31 -8.88 -11.68
C ILE A 214 3.28 -9.41 -12.74
N MET A 215 3.92 -10.56 -12.47
CA MET A 215 4.85 -11.20 -13.40
C MET A 215 4.15 -11.91 -14.56
N ASN A 216 2.82 -12.08 -14.46
CA ASN A 216 2.00 -12.86 -15.41
C ASN A 216 2.54 -14.29 -15.60
N ASP A 217 3.03 -14.92 -14.53
CA ASP A 217 3.55 -16.28 -14.53
C ASP A 217 3.08 -17.04 -13.27
N ASN A 218 2.11 -17.94 -13.45
CA ASN A 218 1.55 -18.75 -12.38
C ASN A 218 2.46 -19.91 -11.94
N ASP A 219 3.50 -20.24 -12.73
CA ASP A 219 4.40 -21.35 -12.48
C ASP A 219 5.54 -20.96 -11.52
N ILE A 220 5.71 -19.68 -11.21
CA ILE A 220 6.68 -19.23 -10.21
C ILE A 220 6.24 -19.71 -8.82
N LEU A 221 7.08 -20.54 -8.19
CA LEU A 221 6.88 -20.97 -6.81
C LEU A 221 7.45 -19.89 -5.87
N VAL A 222 6.64 -19.37 -4.95
CA VAL A 222 7.10 -18.38 -3.97
C VAL A 222 6.85 -18.88 -2.57
N SER A 223 7.91 -18.88 -1.74
CA SER A 223 7.82 -19.13 -0.31
C SER A 223 8.33 -17.91 0.44
N ALA A 224 7.45 -17.28 1.22
CA ALA A 224 7.74 -16.03 1.92
C ALA A 224 7.74 -16.23 3.43
N THR A 225 8.64 -15.53 4.13
CA THR A 225 8.63 -15.34 5.58
C THR A 225 8.63 -13.84 5.87
N ALA A 226 7.54 -13.33 6.44
CA ALA A 226 7.40 -11.91 6.72
C ALA A 226 7.70 -11.61 8.19
N VAL A 227 8.70 -10.76 8.46
CA VAL A 227 9.16 -10.44 9.81
C VAL A 227 9.09 -8.94 10.08
N ARG A 228 8.47 -8.53 11.20
CA ARG A 228 8.57 -7.17 11.71
C ARG A 228 9.87 -6.99 12.49
N VAL A 229 10.55 -5.89 12.21
CA VAL A 229 11.81 -5.51 12.89
C VAL A 229 11.67 -4.09 13.46
N PRO A 230 12.44 -3.73 14.53
CA PRO A 230 12.29 -2.47 15.25
C PRO A 230 12.94 -1.30 14.53
N VAL A 231 12.55 -1.06 13.28
CA VAL A 231 13.04 0.05 12.44
C VAL A 231 11.88 0.89 11.92
N GLU A 232 12.18 2.14 11.61
CA GLU A 232 11.26 3.12 11.05
C GLU A 232 11.56 3.30 9.57
N GLY A 233 10.51 3.23 8.74
CA GLY A 233 10.61 3.48 7.30
C GLY A 233 11.40 2.43 6.52
N GLY A 234 10.87 2.07 5.36
CA GLY A 234 11.49 1.12 4.45
C GLY A 234 11.38 -0.35 4.90
N HIS A 235 11.63 -1.24 3.96
CA HIS A 235 11.72 -2.69 4.18
C HIS A 235 12.96 -3.21 3.47
N SER A 236 13.51 -4.31 3.95
CA SER A 236 14.58 -5.03 3.29
C SER A 236 14.15 -6.46 3.03
N GLU A 237 14.74 -7.11 2.06
CA GLU A 237 14.46 -8.50 1.71
C GLU A 237 15.75 -9.27 1.44
N SER A 238 15.79 -10.50 1.94
CA SER A 238 16.77 -11.51 1.53
C SER A 238 16.08 -12.47 0.58
N VAL A 239 16.59 -12.59 -0.65
CA VAL A 239 15.93 -13.34 -1.71
C VAL A 239 16.88 -14.38 -2.29
N ASN A 240 16.43 -15.64 -2.34
CA ASN A 240 17.09 -16.70 -3.08
C ASN A 240 16.22 -17.07 -4.29
N ILE A 241 16.83 -17.16 -5.47
CA ILE A 241 16.14 -17.37 -6.73
C ILE A 241 16.71 -18.60 -7.42
N GLU A 242 15.82 -19.50 -7.86
CA GLU A 242 16.14 -20.60 -8.74
C GLU A 242 15.59 -20.29 -10.15
N PHE A 243 16.36 -20.57 -11.17
CA PHE A 243 15.99 -20.39 -12.57
C PHE A 243 15.64 -21.74 -13.22
N ARG A 244 14.84 -21.71 -14.31
CA ARG A 244 14.52 -22.90 -15.12
C ARG A 244 15.68 -23.29 -16.00
#